data_eb06fd1390389deb724e7480debb7517
#
_entry.id   eb06fd1390389deb724e7480debb7517
#
_cell.length_a   1.000
_cell.length_b   1.000
_cell.length_c   1.000
_cell.angle_alpha   90.00
_cell.angle_beta   90.00
_cell.angle_gamma   90.00
#
_symmetry.space_group_name_H-M   'P 1'
#
loop_
_entity.id
_entity.type
_entity.pdbx_description
1 polymer ?
#
loop_
_entity_poly.entity_id
_entity_poly.type
_entity_poly.pdbx_seq_one_letter_code
_entity_poly.pdbx_strand_id
1 'polypeptide(L)'
;MVPCLLDVSLLRSIPLTSLRTIAVVLVLAVLTTIVAAVLLPRTVPATTRASSADSPTRLARPTLRTALRAVGRYTARTVMVSVPVVLVIVLGGLLINRPMHYVRNVGDVVKALTPRTQVTSRIAPLPQASAYDAVPAATWKASFHDVGDGSKEATWTGPVSGIKLPVRVVLPAGYRPDDGRTYNVLVGLHGWVGDPQSLVTGLASSKRLQGAIDAGRIPPSILVFPSLNVDGGQPDCVNIAGRPAVGTWTAEEIPRMIQATFPNVTTQRAGWMIMGISAGAYCAARTAYDVPQR
;
A
#
# COMPACT_ATOMS: atom_id res chain seq x y z
N MET A 1 27.99 32.01 6.09
CA MET A 1 26.61 32.01 5.56
C MET A 1 26.46 30.76 4.70
N VAL A 2 25.85 29.71 5.24
CA VAL A 2 25.59 28.45 4.54
C VAL A 2 24.23 28.58 3.86
N PRO A 3 24.10 28.33 2.54
CA PRO A 3 22.83 28.43 1.86
C PRO A 3 21.92 27.25 2.26
N CYS A 4 20.71 27.60 2.57
CA CYS A 4 19.48 26.86 2.64
C CYS A 4 19.56 25.39 2.16
N LEU A 5 19.75 24.47 3.10
CA LEU A 5 19.44 23.07 2.91
C LEU A 5 17.91 23.01 2.72
N LEU A 6 17.45 22.81 1.49
CA LEU A 6 16.08 22.40 1.21
C LEU A 6 15.73 21.32 2.23
N ASP A 7 14.71 21.57 3.03
CA ASP A 7 14.29 20.67 4.10
C ASP A 7 13.86 19.33 3.48
N VAL A 8 14.75 18.36 3.52
CA VAL A 8 14.57 17.02 2.95
C VAL A 8 13.34 16.33 3.54
N SER A 9 12.90 16.76 4.73
CA SER A 9 11.69 16.27 5.38
C SER A 9 10.44 16.67 4.60
N LEU A 10 10.41 17.88 4.08
CA LEU A 10 9.30 18.42 3.29
C LEU A 10 9.18 17.68 1.93
N LEU A 11 10.30 17.38 1.30
CA LEU A 11 10.30 16.59 0.05
C LEU A 11 9.78 15.18 0.28
N ARG A 12 10.13 14.56 1.41
CA ARG A 12 9.65 13.21 1.75
C ARG A 12 8.17 13.13 2.02
N SER A 13 7.52 14.23 2.41
CA SER A 13 6.09 14.27 2.70
C SER A 13 5.20 14.52 1.47
N ILE A 14 5.77 14.76 0.27
CA ILE A 14 4.98 15.02 -0.95
C ILE A 14 4.08 13.81 -1.25
N PRO A 15 2.74 14.00 -1.29
CA PRO A 15 1.80 12.91 -1.51
C PRO A 15 1.77 12.53 -2.99
N LEU A 16 2.16 11.29 -3.31
CA LEU A 16 2.23 10.78 -4.69
C LEU A 16 0.87 10.32 -5.25
N THR A 17 -0.15 10.26 -4.43
CA THR A 17 -1.52 9.87 -4.82
C THR A 17 -2.44 11.07 -5.05
N SER A 18 -1.98 12.30 -4.76
CA SER A 18 -2.79 13.50 -4.87
C SER A 18 -2.96 13.97 -6.32
N LEU A 19 -4.15 14.44 -6.66
CA LEU A 19 -4.42 15.06 -7.96
C LEU A 19 -3.53 16.29 -8.24
N ARG A 20 -3.16 17.02 -7.19
CA ARG A 20 -2.28 18.20 -7.32
C ARG A 20 -0.89 17.80 -7.79
N THR A 21 -0.31 16.75 -7.20
CA THR A 21 1.00 16.23 -7.62
C THR A 21 0.96 15.71 -9.06
N ILE A 22 -0.09 14.98 -9.43
CA ILE A 22 -0.29 14.48 -10.80
C ILE A 22 -0.42 15.63 -11.79
N ALA A 23 -1.22 16.65 -11.48
CA ALA A 23 -1.40 17.83 -12.32
C ALA A 23 -0.09 18.61 -12.52
N VAL A 24 0.70 18.79 -11.45
CA VAL A 24 2.01 19.46 -11.54
C VAL A 24 2.95 18.68 -12.47
N VAL A 25 3.05 17.36 -12.32
CA VAL A 25 3.91 16.54 -13.19
C VAL A 25 3.42 16.56 -14.63
N LEU A 26 2.11 16.54 -14.87
CA LEU A 26 1.53 16.66 -16.21
C LEU A 26 1.89 18.00 -16.86
N VAL A 27 1.72 19.11 -16.15
CA VAL A 27 2.07 20.45 -16.65
C VAL A 27 3.56 20.54 -16.98
N LEU A 28 4.42 20.02 -16.10
CA LEU A 28 5.86 19.98 -16.35
C LEU A 28 6.22 19.13 -17.56
N ALA A 29 5.57 17.97 -17.75
CA ALA A 29 5.77 17.11 -18.91
C ALA A 29 5.39 17.83 -20.21
N VAL A 30 4.24 18.51 -20.24
CA VAL A 30 3.78 19.28 -21.40
C VAL A 30 4.72 20.44 -21.70
N LEU A 31 5.06 21.23 -20.70
CA LEU A 31 5.96 22.40 -20.87
C LEU A 31 7.35 21.97 -21.38
N THR A 32 7.94 20.95 -20.78
CA THR A 32 9.27 20.44 -21.21
C THR A 32 9.22 19.85 -22.60
N THR A 33 8.12 19.21 -22.99
CA THR A 33 7.92 18.71 -24.37
C THR A 33 7.84 19.88 -25.37
N ILE A 34 7.07 20.93 -25.06
CA ILE A 34 6.98 22.14 -25.91
C ILE A 34 8.35 22.80 -26.06
N VAL A 35 9.07 22.98 -24.94
CA VAL A 35 10.42 23.58 -24.95
C VAL A 35 11.36 22.70 -25.79
N ALA A 36 11.32 21.40 -25.65
CA ALA A 36 12.11 20.48 -26.46
C ALA A 36 11.76 20.60 -27.94
N ALA A 37 10.48 20.61 -28.31
CA ALA A 37 10.02 20.74 -29.70
C ALA A 37 10.48 22.05 -30.34
N VAL A 38 10.49 23.16 -29.58
CA VAL A 38 10.90 24.48 -30.07
C VAL A 38 12.42 24.64 -30.18
N LEU A 39 13.17 24.09 -29.22
CA LEU A 39 14.62 24.31 -29.13
C LEU A 39 15.43 23.23 -29.83
N LEU A 40 14.95 22.00 -29.92
CA LEU A 40 15.68 20.89 -30.53
C LEU A 40 16.07 21.17 -31.99
N PRO A 41 15.18 21.71 -32.87
CA PRO A 41 15.55 22.07 -34.26
C PRO A 41 16.66 23.11 -34.34
N ARG A 42 16.71 24.06 -33.38
CA ARG A 42 17.74 25.11 -33.34
C ARG A 42 19.13 24.58 -32.96
N THR A 43 19.22 23.39 -32.39
CA THR A 43 20.49 22.77 -32.03
C THR A 43 21.05 21.86 -33.13
N VAL A 44 20.26 21.56 -34.16
CA VAL A 44 20.72 20.80 -35.35
C VAL A 44 21.47 21.73 -36.25
N PRO A 45 22.77 21.51 -36.55
CA PRO A 45 23.45 22.31 -37.58
C PRO A 45 22.74 22.10 -38.92
N ALA A 46 22.47 23.20 -39.63
CA ALA A 46 22.02 23.10 -41.02
C ALA A 46 23.03 22.21 -41.74
N THR A 47 22.57 21.10 -42.29
CA THR A 47 23.38 20.32 -43.19
C THR A 47 23.65 21.23 -44.38
N THR A 48 24.84 21.80 -44.44
CA THR A 48 25.36 22.40 -45.67
C THR A 48 25.25 21.29 -46.70
N ARG A 49 24.35 21.45 -47.68
CA ARG A 49 24.35 20.67 -48.91
C ARG A 49 25.79 20.64 -49.38
N ALA A 50 26.43 19.49 -49.27
CA ALA A 50 27.73 19.30 -49.89
C ALA A 50 27.54 19.53 -51.37
N SER A 51 27.99 20.71 -51.85
CA SER A 51 28.25 20.94 -53.24
C SER A 51 29.30 19.92 -53.62
N SER A 52 28.94 19.05 -54.53
CA SER A 52 29.79 18.08 -55.17
C SER A 52 30.81 18.82 -55.98
N ALA A 53 31.96 19.14 -55.46
CA ALA A 53 33.20 19.38 -56.21
C ALA A 53 34.37 19.60 -55.22
N ASP A 54 35.36 18.79 -55.38
CA ASP A 54 36.77 18.98 -55.05
C ASP A 54 37.31 18.74 -53.64
N SER A 55 38.26 17.80 -53.70
CA SER A 55 39.49 17.62 -52.92
C SER A 55 39.41 16.96 -51.55
N PRO A 56 40.24 15.94 -51.33
CA PRO A 56 40.40 15.30 -50.02
C PRO A 56 41.16 16.26 -49.07
N THR A 57 40.43 17.15 -48.46
CA THR A 57 40.99 18.02 -47.42
C THR A 57 41.32 17.16 -46.20
N ARG A 58 42.61 17.21 -45.82
CA ARG A 58 43.19 16.62 -44.61
C ARG A 58 42.21 16.76 -43.42
N LEU A 59 41.91 15.64 -42.79
CA LEU A 59 41.17 15.57 -41.52
C LEU A 59 41.88 16.45 -40.47
N ALA A 60 41.47 17.71 -40.38
CA ALA A 60 41.95 18.60 -39.35
C ALA A 60 41.50 18.04 -38.02
N ARG A 61 42.45 17.75 -37.10
CA ARG A 61 42.16 17.31 -35.75
C ARG A 61 41.28 18.37 -35.07
N PRO A 62 40.13 17.99 -34.52
CA PRO A 62 39.25 18.95 -33.85
C PRO A 62 40.02 19.62 -32.70
N THR A 63 39.96 20.92 -32.64
CA THR A 63 40.52 21.66 -31.52
C THR A 63 39.71 21.34 -30.24
N LEU A 64 40.34 21.40 -29.08
CA LEU A 64 39.67 21.15 -27.79
C LEU A 64 38.37 21.96 -27.65
N ARG A 65 38.37 23.20 -28.14
CA ARG A 65 37.19 24.08 -28.10
C ARG A 65 36.04 23.57 -29.01
N THR A 66 36.33 23.00 -30.16
CA THR A 66 35.31 22.41 -31.03
C THR A 66 34.76 21.12 -30.47
N ALA A 67 35.60 20.30 -29.83
CA ALA A 67 35.19 19.09 -29.13
C ALA A 67 34.28 19.40 -27.94
N LEU A 68 34.65 20.36 -27.11
CA LEU A 68 33.81 20.79 -25.95
C LEU A 68 32.46 21.36 -26.37
N ARG A 69 32.42 22.15 -27.47
CA ARG A 69 31.14 22.65 -28.02
C ARG A 69 30.28 21.51 -28.59
N ALA A 70 30.86 20.51 -29.19
CA ALA A 70 30.13 19.31 -29.64
C ALA A 70 29.54 18.53 -28.46
N VAL A 71 30.32 18.24 -27.45
CA VAL A 71 29.87 17.58 -26.23
C VAL A 71 28.72 18.37 -25.58
N GLY A 72 28.86 19.70 -25.41
CA GLY A 72 27.81 20.53 -24.84
C GLY A 72 26.50 20.50 -25.64
N ARG A 73 26.57 20.41 -26.96
CA ARG A 73 25.37 20.27 -27.82
C ARG A 73 24.74 18.89 -27.68
N TYR A 74 25.53 17.84 -27.59
CA TYR A 74 24.99 16.48 -27.39
C TYR A 74 24.34 16.34 -26.03
N THR A 75 24.98 16.82 -24.96
CA THR A 75 24.39 16.78 -23.62
C THR A 75 23.11 17.60 -23.54
N ALA A 76 23.07 18.81 -24.13
CA ALA A 76 21.85 19.60 -24.15
C ALA A 76 20.70 18.89 -24.88
N ARG A 77 20.97 18.24 -26.03
CA ARG A 77 19.97 17.45 -26.75
C ARG A 77 19.48 16.25 -25.95
N THR A 78 20.41 15.51 -25.36
CA THR A 78 20.06 14.37 -24.51
C THR A 78 19.16 14.80 -23.38
N VAL A 79 19.49 15.88 -22.67
CA VAL A 79 18.65 16.41 -21.59
C VAL A 79 17.28 16.87 -22.09
N MET A 80 17.22 17.60 -23.22
CA MET A 80 15.96 18.05 -23.82
C MET A 80 15.00 16.90 -24.18
N VAL A 81 15.53 15.75 -24.58
CA VAL A 81 14.70 14.58 -24.90
C VAL A 81 14.41 13.75 -23.65
N SER A 82 15.40 13.56 -22.78
CA SER A 82 15.26 12.68 -21.62
C SER A 82 14.32 13.24 -20.57
N VAL A 83 14.30 14.56 -20.33
CA VAL A 83 13.46 15.16 -19.29
C VAL A 83 11.97 14.91 -19.53
N PRO A 84 11.39 15.26 -20.70
CA PRO A 84 9.96 14.96 -20.93
C PRO A 84 9.66 13.46 -20.90
N VAL A 85 10.56 12.60 -21.41
CA VAL A 85 10.37 11.15 -21.36
C VAL A 85 10.29 10.64 -19.92
N VAL A 86 11.21 11.07 -19.07
CA VAL A 86 11.19 10.71 -17.64
C VAL A 86 9.92 11.21 -16.96
N LEU A 87 9.48 12.45 -17.24
CA LEU A 87 8.25 13.00 -16.67
C LEU A 87 7.01 12.21 -17.11
N VAL A 88 6.96 11.75 -18.37
CA VAL A 88 5.85 10.90 -18.86
C VAL A 88 5.85 9.55 -18.16
N ILE A 89 7.01 8.93 -17.95
CA ILE A 89 7.14 7.67 -17.21
C ILE A 89 6.68 7.86 -15.75
N VAL A 90 7.13 8.94 -15.09
CA VAL A 90 6.71 9.29 -13.74
C VAL A 90 5.19 9.51 -13.67
N LEU A 91 4.64 10.25 -14.64
CA LEU A 91 3.19 10.47 -14.72
C LEU A 91 2.41 9.16 -14.84
N GLY A 92 2.84 8.27 -15.72
CA GLY A 92 2.25 6.93 -15.87
C GLY A 92 2.30 6.14 -14.55
N GLY A 93 3.45 6.16 -13.88
CA GLY A 93 3.61 5.55 -12.56
C GLY A 93 2.67 6.14 -11.51
N LEU A 94 2.51 7.46 -11.47
CA LEU A 94 1.58 8.13 -10.54
C LEU A 94 0.11 7.79 -10.83
N LEU A 95 -0.27 7.71 -12.11
CA LEU A 95 -1.63 7.33 -12.51
C LEU A 95 -1.97 5.90 -12.11
N ILE A 96 -1.04 4.95 -12.29
CA ILE A 96 -1.19 3.57 -11.84
C ILE A 96 -1.19 3.48 -10.30
N ASN A 97 -0.29 4.24 -9.65
CA ASN A 97 -0.17 4.24 -8.20
C ASN A 97 -1.41 4.82 -7.50
N ARG A 98 -2.13 5.73 -8.15
CA ARG A 98 -3.27 6.43 -7.52
C ARG A 98 -4.38 5.49 -7.03
N PRO A 99 -4.92 4.55 -7.80
CA PRO A 99 -5.92 3.60 -7.31
C PRO A 99 -5.31 2.51 -6.42
N MET A 100 -4.05 2.17 -6.61
CA MET A 100 -3.39 1.06 -5.92
C MET A 100 -2.73 1.47 -4.60
N HIS A 101 -2.41 2.76 -4.42
CA HIS A 101 -1.76 3.32 -3.22
C HIS A 101 -0.46 2.59 -2.79
N TYR A 102 0.29 1.98 -3.75
CA TYR A 102 1.54 1.28 -3.45
C TYR A 102 2.58 2.17 -2.77
N VAL A 103 2.65 3.43 -3.17
CA VAL A 103 3.58 4.42 -2.65
C VAL A 103 2.79 5.68 -2.32
N ARG A 104 2.70 6.05 -1.05
CA ARG A 104 1.88 7.19 -0.62
C ARG A 104 2.61 8.53 -0.75
N ASN A 105 3.91 8.53 -0.51
CA ASN A 105 4.75 9.73 -0.54
C ASN A 105 6.18 9.41 -1.02
N VAL A 106 6.97 10.44 -1.27
CA VAL A 106 8.36 10.30 -1.71
C VAL A 106 9.21 9.56 -0.66
N GLY A 107 8.91 9.70 0.63
CA GLY A 107 9.59 8.97 1.69
C GLY A 107 9.47 7.45 1.55
N ASP A 108 8.33 6.96 1.06
CA ASP A 108 8.12 5.52 0.81
C ASP A 108 8.98 5.03 -0.35
N VAL A 109 9.17 5.84 -1.41
CA VAL A 109 10.11 5.54 -2.50
C VAL A 109 11.53 5.41 -1.96
N VAL A 110 11.97 6.39 -1.15
CA VAL A 110 13.31 6.38 -0.56
C VAL A 110 13.51 5.15 0.30
N LYS A 111 12.52 4.80 1.13
CA LYS A 111 12.56 3.56 1.95
C LYS A 111 12.65 2.30 1.10
N ALA A 112 11.94 2.24 -0.04
CA ALA A 112 11.96 1.09 -0.95
C ALA A 112 13.32 0.93 -1.65
N LEU A 113 13.98 2.05 -1.97
CA LEU A 113 15.28 2.07 -2.64
C LEU A 113 16.47 1.95 -1.67
N THR A 114 16.26 2.16 -0.37
CA THR A 114 17.33 2.04 0.62
C THR A 114 17.51 0.56 0.97
N PRO A 115 18.72 -0.01 0.83
CA PRO A 115 19.00 -1.37 1.24
C PRO A 115 18.62 -1.55 2.72
N ARG A 116 17.68 -2.43 3.01
CA ARG A 116 17.40 -2.81 4.39
C ARG A 116 18.54 -3.68 4.88
N THR A 117 19.20 -3.26 5.93
CA THR A 117 20.09 -4.15 6.69
C THR A 117 19.23 -5.34 7.10
N GLN A 118 19.59 -6.54 6.65
CA GLN A 118 18.92 -7.77 7.07
C GLN A 118 19.16 -7.93 8.57
N VAL A 119 18.28 -7.38 9.38
CA VAL A 119 18.25 -7.72 10.80
C VAL A 119 17.77 -9.16 10.86
N THR A 120 18.57 -10.06 11.40
CA THR A 120 18.17 -11.44 11.67
C THR A 120 17.07 -11.39 12.72
N SER A 121 15.84 -11.25 12.25
CA SER A 121 14.66 -11.12 13.11
C SER A 121 14.31 -12.50 13.64
N ARG A 122 14.32 -12.67 14.96
CA ARG A 122 13.86 -13.90 15.60
C ARG A 122 12.35 -13.87 15.68
N ILE A 123 11.70 -14.88 15.12
CA ILE A 123 10.27 -15.12 15.32
C ILE A 123 10.08 -15.44 16.80
N ALA A 124 9.20 -14.67 17.47
CA ALA A 124 8.79 -14.91 18.81
C ALA A 124 7.52 -15.77 18.82
N PRO A 125 7.36 -16.69 19.78
CA PRO A 125 6.13 -17.47 19.88
C PRO A 125 4.94 -16.56 20.22
N LEU A 126 3.74 -17.06 19.94
CA LEU A 126 2.52 -16.44 20.45
C LEU A 126 2.52 -16.51 21.98
N PRO A 127 1.95 -15.50 22.68
CA PRO A 127 1.76 -15.56 24.12
C PRO A 127 0.96 -16.79 24.55
N GLN A 128 1.21 -17.29 25.73
CA GLN A 128 0.45 -18.39 26.30
C GLN A 128 -1.00 -17.98 26.60
N ALA A 129 -1.92 -18.93 26.67
CA ALA A 129 -3.33 -18.71 26.95
C ALA A 129 -3.57 -17.85 28.20
N SER A 130 -2.78 -18.06 29.25
CA SER A 130 -2.84 -17.30 30.50
C SER A 130 -2.66 -15.78 30.32
N ALA A 131 -1.91 -15.33 29.30
CA ALA A 131 -1.75 -13.91 29.02
C ALA A 131 -3.06 -13.26 28.55
N TYR A 132 -3.91 -14.02 27.87
CA TYR A 132 -5.22 -13.54 27.39
C TYR A 132 -6.29 -13.70 28.46
N ASP A 133 -6.21 -14.75 29.28
CA ASP A 133 -7.17 -15.04 30.35
C ASP A 133 -7.04 -14.04 31.50
N ALA A 134 -5.86 -13.45 31.69
CA ALA A 134 -5.63 -12.37 32.64
C ALA A 134 -6.28 -11.03 32.24
N VAL A 135 -6.73 -10.87 31.00
CA VAL A 135 -7.34 -9.63 30.50
C VAL A 135 -8.81 -9.57 30.93
N PRO A 136 -9.28 -8.47 31.56
CA PRO A 136 -10.68 -8.31 31.91
C PRO A 136 -11.62 -8.45 30.71
N ALA A 137 -12.72 -9.17 30.87
CA ALA A 137 -13.66 -9.47 29.77
C ALA A 137 -14.18 -8.23 29.06
N ALA A 138 -14.36 -7.11 29.75
CA ALA A 138 -14.81 -5.86 29.14
C ALA A 138 -13.81 -5.26 28.14
N THR A 139 -12.50 -5.52 28.32
CA THR A 139 -11.42 -5.01 27.46
C THR A 139 -11.47 -5.66 26.07
N TRP A 140 -12.04 -6.85 25.97
CA TRP A 140 -12.19 -7.55 24.67
C TRP A 140 -13.29 -6.97 23.79
N LYS A 141 -14.20 -6.15 24.33
CA LYS A 141 -15.28 -5.56 23.55
C LYS A 141 -14.81 -4.34 22.76
N ALA A 142 -15.24 -4.26 21.50
CA ALA A 142 -15.03 -3.09 20.64
C ALA A 142 -16.36 -2.37 20.38
N SER A 143 -16.31 -1.03 20.29
CA SER A 143 -17.46 -0.21 19.96
C SER A 143 -17.43 0.13 18.48
N PHE A 144 -18.29 -0.51 17.70
CA PHE A 144 -18.41 -0.31 16.25
C PHE A 144 -19.44 0.77 15.93
N HIS A 145 -19.11 1.66 15.00
CA HIS A 145 -19.99 2.69 14.45
C HIS A 145 -20.14 2.50 12.94
N ASP A 146 -21.26 2.93 12.39
CA ASP A 146 -21.52 2.86 10.96
C ASP A 146 -20.66 3.88 10.19
N VAL A 147 -20.12 3.47 9.05
CA VAL A 147 -19.26 4.34 8.20
C VAL A 147 -19.85 4.59 6.81
N GLY A 148 -21.11 4.20 6.59
CA GLY A 148 -21.90 4.57 5.40
C GLY A 148 -21.62 3.76 4.14
N ASP A 149 -20.71 2.76 4.19
CA ASP A 149 -20.38 1.90 3.03
C ASP A 149 -20.91 0.46 3.17
N GLY A 150 -21.85 0.26 4.08
CA GLY A 150 -22.40 -1.07 4.42
C GLY A 150 -21.51 -1.85 5.39
N SER A 151 -20.55 -1.20 6.01
CA SER A 151 -19.73 -1.76 7.08
C SER A 151 -19.81 -0.88 8.34
N LYS A 152 -19.34 -1.44 9.45
CA LYS A 152 -19.08 -0.71 10.70
C LYS A 152 -17.60 -0.77 11.00
N GLU A 153 -17.08 0.27 11.66
CA GLU A 153 -15.67 0.37 12.02
C GLU A 153 -15.48 0.61 13.52
N ALA A 154 -14.43 0.05 14.06
CA ALA A 154 -13.93 0.37 15.40
C ALA A 154 -12.40 0.51 15.32
N THR A 155 -11.84 1.56 15.91
CA THR A 155 -10.42 1.59 16.26
C THR A 155 -10.25 0.95 17.62
N TRP A 156 -9.64 -0.23 17.65
CA TRP A 156 -9.51 -1.02 18.86
C TRP A 156 -8.04 -1.27 19.21
N THR A 157 -7.74 -1.39 20.49
CA THR A 157 -6.40 -1.67 20.98
C THR A 157 -6.35 -3.10 21.52
N GLY A 158 -5.54 -3.94 20.92
CA GLY A 158 -5.26 -5.29 21.38
C GLY A 158 -4.57 -5.24 22.77
N PRO A 159 -5.17 -5.86 23.79
CA PRO A 159 -4.67 -5.72 25.17
C PRO A 159 -3.32 -6.40 25.43
N VAL A 160 -2.93 -7.38 24.59
CA VAL A 160 -1.69 -8.13 24.72
C VAL A 160 -0.64 -7.65 23.71
N SER A 161 -1.04 -7.39 22.47
CA SER A 161 -0.12 -6.88 21.44
C SER A 161 0.19 -5.39 21.57
N GLY A 162 -0.71 -4.62 22.20
CA GLY A 162 -0.67 -3.16 22.21
C GLY A 162 -0.98 -2.51 20.85
N ILE A 163 -1.32 -3.30 19.83
CA ILE A 163 -1.62 -2.79 18.48
C ILE A 163 -2.96 -2.05 18.52
N LYS A 164 -2.95 -0.80 18.06
CA LYS A 164 -4.15 0.05 17.94
C LYS A 164 -4.42 0.34 16.49
N LEU A 165 -5.39 -0.36 15.89
CA LEU A 165 -5.70 -0.26 14.48
C LEU A 165 -7.22 -0.32 14.23
N PRO A 166 -7.70 0.17 13.08
CA PRO A 166 -9.09 0.01 12.68
C PRO A 166 -9.39 -1.46 12.34
N VAL A 167 -10.59 -1.87 12.72
CA VAL A 167 -11.21 -3.14 12.32
C VAL A 167 -12.55 -2.81 11.70
N ARG A 168 -12.84 -3.34 10.52
CA ARG A 168 -14.16 -3.24 9.91
C ARG A 168 -14.92 -4.55 9.99
N VAL A 169 -16.23 -4.45 10.16
CA VAL A 169 -17.13 -5.60 10.11
C VAL A 169 -18.27 -5.32 9.12
N VAL A 170 -18.66 -6.33 8.37
CA VAL A 170 -19.85 -6.33 7.56
C VAL A 170 -20.82 -7.32 8.19
N LEU A 171 -21.96 -6.82 8.62
CA LEU A 171 -23.04 -7.60 9.19
C LEU A 171 -24.09 -7.88 8.12
N PRO A 172 -24.72 -9.07 8.11
CA PRO A 172 -25.81 -9.35 7.21
C PRO A 172 -27.04 -8.51 7.58
N ALA A 173 -27.94 -8.30 6.62
CA ALA A 173 -29.17 -7.57 6.84
C ALA A 173 -30.00 -8.21 7.97
N GLY A 174 -30.50 -7.37 8.86
CA GLY A 174 -31.32 -7.82 9.98
C GLY A 174 -30.53 -8.48 11.12
N TYR A 175 -29.18 -8.41 11.12
CA TYR A 175 -28.38 -8.87 12.26
C TYR A 175 -28.81 -8.20 13.55
N ARG A 176 -29.07 -9.00 14.58
CA ARG A 176 -29.25 -8.57 15.97
C ARG A 176 -28.54 -9.53 16.92
N PRO A 177 -27.96 -9.04 18.02
CA PRO A 177 -27.26 -9.87 18.99
C PRO A 177 -28.13 -10.94 19.66
N ASP A 178 -29.45 -10.76 19.64
CA ASP A 178 -30.46 -11.55 20.34
C ASP A 178 -31.45 -12.25 19.40
N ASP A 179 -31.12 -12.38 18.09
CA ASP A 179 -32.03 -12.97 17.10
C ASP A 179 -32.11 -14.50 17.11
N GLY A 180 -31.41 -15.15 18.03
CA GLY A 180 -31.40 -16.61 18.21
C GLY A 180 -30.63 -17.36 17.11
N ARG A 181 -29.98 -16.64 16.18
CA ARG A 181 -29.18 -17.24 15.12
C ARG A 181 -27.71 -17.36 15.56
N THR A 182 -27.02 -18.33 14.99
CA THR A 182 -25.57 -18.44 15.10
C THR A 182 -24.93 -17.99 13.80
N TYR A 183 -23.91 -17.13 13.88
CA TYR A 183 -23.23 -16.58 12.73
C TYR A 183 -21.82 -17.14 12.59
N ASN A 184 -21.49 -17.55 11.38
CA ASN A 184 -20.11 -17.88 11.05
C ASN A 184 -19.27 -16.60 10.87
N VAL A 185 -17.97 -16.72 10.95
CA VAL A 185 -17.04 -15.60 10.83
C VAL A 185 -16.06 -15.83 9.69
N LEU A 186 -15.95 -14.88 8.79
CA LEU A 186 -14.92 -14.84 7.76
C LEU A 186 -14.00 -13.67 8.03
N VAL A 187 -12.74 -13.96 8.39
CA VAL A 187 -11.71 -12.94 8.57
C VAL A 187 -11.00 -12.73 7.25
N GLY A 188 -11.08 -11.52 6.70
CA GLY A 188 -10.44 -11.13 5.46
C GLY A 188 -9.24 -10.22 5.72
N LEU A 189 -8.07 -10.59 5.21
CA LEU A 189 -6.82 -9.87 5.38
C LEU A 189 -6.44 -9.16 4.09
N HIS A 190 -6.30 -7.83 4.17
CA HIS A 190 -5.93 -7.00 3.02
C HIS A 190 -4.47 -7.18 2.62
N GLY A 191 -4.15 -6.87 1.36
CA GLY A 191 -2.77 -6.79 0.89
C GLY A 191 -2.04 -5.57 1.43
N TRP A 192 -0.74 -5.57 1.34
CA TRP A 192 0.06 -4.37 1.53
C TRP A 192 0.19 -3.70 0.13
N VAL A 193 -0.15 -2.50 0.04
CA VAL A 193 -0.46 -1.30 0.80
C VAL A 193 -1.97 -1.03 0.96
N GLY A 194 -2.81 -2.07 0.96
CA GLY A 194 -4.24 -1.94 1.15
C GLY A 194 -4.65 -1.60 2.59
N ASP A 195 -5.95 -1.58 2.80
CA ASP A 195 -6.59 -1.34 4.10
C ASP A 195 -7.90 -2.14 4.18
N PRO A 196 -8.56 -2.18 5.35
CA PRO A 196 -9.84 -2.85 5.51
C PRO A 196 -10.93 -2.33 4.56
N GLN A 197 -10.95 -1.01 4.25
CA GLN A 197 -11.93 -0.41 3.35
C GLN A 197 -11.84 -0.97 1.93
N SER A 198 -10.61 -1.24 1.46
CA SER A 198 -10.39 -1.80 0.13
C SER A 198 -11.06 -3.17 -0.05
N LEU A 199 -11.15 -3.98 1.02
CA LEU A 199 -11.90 -5.24 1.00
C LEU A 199 -13.41 -5.02 1.03
N VAL A 200 -13.90 -4.02 1.75
CA VAL A 200 -15.34 -3.71 1.78
C VAL A 200 -15.83 -3.21 0.43
N THR A 201 -15.21 -2.13 -0.07
CA THR A 201 -15.67 -1.43 -1.28
C THR A 201 -15.20 -2.11 -2.57
N GLY A 202 -13.93 -2.51 -2.63
CA GLY A 202 -13.35 -3.14 -3.82
C GLY A 202 -13.95 -4.50 -4.15
N LEU A 203 -14.36 -5.26 -3.14
CA LEU A 203 -15.03 -6.54 -3.32
C LEU A 203 -16.57 -6.42 -3.26
N ALA A 204 -17.13 -5.23 -3.05
CA ALA A 204 -18.56 -5.05 -2.78
C ALA A 204 -19.06 -6.03 -1.71
N SER A 205 -18.31 -6.16 -0.61
CA SER A 205 -18.45 -7.26 0.35
C SER A 205 -19.82 -7.35 1.00
N SER A 206 -20.47 -6.22 1.32
CA SER A 206 -21.80 -6.19 1.90
C SER A 206 -22.84 -6.81 0.95
N LYS A 207 -22.85 -6.38 -0.31
CA LYS A 207 -23.77 -6.92 -1.33
C LYS A 207 -23.53 -8.40 -1.61
N ARG A 208 -22.27 -8.82 -1.69
CA ARG A 208 -21.90 -10.21 -1.98
C ARG A 208 -22.23 -11.14 -0.81
N LEU A 209 -21.96 -10.69 0.42
CA LEU A 209 -22.34 -11.44 1.63
C LEU A 209 -23.83 -11.69 1.64
N GLN A 210 -24.63 -10.64 1.53
CA GLN A 210 -26.10 -10.76 1.57
C GLN A 210 -26.62 -11.66 0.45
N GLY A 211 -26.16 -11.44 -0.79
CA GLY A 211 -26.58 -12.28 -1.92
C GLY A 211 -26.14 -13.74 -1.83
N ALA A 212 -25.08 -14.05 -1.11
CA ALA A 212 -24.67 -15.44 -0.86
C ALA A 212 -25.53 -16.10 0.22
N ILE A 213 -25.91 -15.36 1.27
CA ILE A 213 -26.82 -15.83 2.34
C ILE A 213 -28.23 -16.03 1.77
N ASP A 214 -28.77 -15.06 1.04
CA ASP A 214 -30.11 -15.11 0.46
C ASP A 214 -30.27 -16.26 -0.55
N ALA A 215 -29.19 -16.57 -1.27
CA ALA A 215 -29.16 -17.70 -2.19
C ALA A 215 -28.90 -19.07 -1.50
N GLY A 216 -28.79 -19.11 -0.17
CA GLY A 216 -28.50 -20.33 0.59
C GLY A 216 -27.12 -20.95 0.31
N ARG A 217 -26.19 -20.19 -0.31
CA ARG A 217 -24.85 -20.70 -0.62
C ARG A 217 -23.92 -20.73 0.59
N ILE A 218 -24.16 -19.88 1.56
CA ILE A 218 -23.44 -19.86 2.83
C ILE A 218 -24.44 -19.68 3.97
N PRO A 219 -24.17 -20.19 5.16
CA PRO A 219 -24.96 -19.89 6.35
C PRO A 219 -24.86 -18.42 6.73
N PRO A 220 -25.74 -17.92 7.63
CA PRO A 220 -25.57 -16.59 8.21
C PRO A 220 -24.14 -16.35 8.69
N SER A 221 -23.51 -15.29 8.20
CA SER A 221 -22.10 -15.04 8.43
C SER A 221 -21.82 -13.55 8.62
N ILE A 222 -20.77 -13.22 9.34
CA ILE A 222 -20.21 -11.88 9.41
C ILE A 222 -18.83 -11.84 8.76
N LEU A 223 -18.46 -10.71 8.14
CA LEU A 223 -17.12 -10.49 7.64
C LEU A 223 -16.37 -9.58 8.58
N VAL A 224 -15.11 -9.87 8.80
CA VAL A 224 -14.21 -9.13 9.69
C VAL A 224 -12.94 -8.78 8.93
N PHE A 225 -12.62 -7.52 8.84
CA PHE A 225 -11.47 -6.99 8.13
C PHE A 225 -10.59 -6.16 9.08
N PRO A 226 -9.64 -6.81 9.79
CA PRO A 226 -8.68 -6.08 10.62
C PRO A 226 -7.62 -5.39 9.74
N SER A 227 -7.16 -4.20 10.16
CA SER A 227 -5.99 -3.59 9.56
C SER A 227 -4.72 -4.35 9.97
N LEU A 228 -3.82 -4.50 9.01
CA LEU A 228 -2.49 -5.08 9.19
C LEU A 228 -1.37 -4.03 9.09
N ASN A 229 -1.71 -2.76 8.85
CA ASN A 229 -0.76 -1.68 8.59
C ASN A 229 -0.16 -1.13 9.88
N VAL A 230 0.62 -1.95 10.58
CA VAL A 230 1.36 -1.51 11.76
C VAL A 230 2.55 -0.67 11.31
N ASP A 231 2.71 0.54 11.85
CA ASP A 231 3.79 1.48 11.52
C ASP A 231 3.91 1.81 10.02
N GLY A 232 2.82 1.62 9.25
CA GLY A 232 2.79 1.90 7.82
C GLY A 232 3.65 0.96 6.97
N GLY A 233 4.14 -0.14 7.54
CA GLY A 233 4.97 -1.15 6.87
C GLY A 233 4.17 -2.36 6.38
N GLN A 234 4.83 -3.20 5.58
CA GLN A 234 4.30 -4.50 5.23
C GLN A 234 4.22 -5.37 6.49
N PRO A 235 3.08 -6.06 6.74
CA PRO A 235 2.93 -6.90 7.92
C PRO A 235 3.85 -8.12 7.85
N ASP A 236 4.48 -8.44 8.98
CA ASP A 236 5.30 -9.65 9.11
C ASP A 236 4.44 -10.91 9.33
N CYS A 237 3.16 -10.76 9.73
CA CYS A 237 2.17 -11.81 10.00
C CYS A 237 2.55 -12.78 11.12
N VAL A 238 3.64 -12.54 11.79
CA VAL A 238 4.14 -13.28 12.95
C VAL A 238 4.60 -12.30 14.03
N ASN A 239 4.83 -12.80 15.23
CA ASN A 239 5.52 -12.01 16.24
C ASN A 239 7.01 -11.99 15.94
N ILE A 240 7.61 -10.81 15.86
CA ILE A 240 9.04 -10.63 15.70
C ILE A 240 9.56 -9.89 16.92
N ALA A 241 10.63 -10.40 17.52
CA ALA A 241 11.25 -9.76 18.67
C ALA A 241 11.63 -8.30 18.36
N GLY A 242 11.18 -7.37 19.22
CA GLY A 242 11.42 -5.94 19.03
C GLY A 242 10.51 -5.24 17.99
N ARG A 243 9.50 -5.92 17.46
CA ARG A 243 8.49 -5.36 16.56
C ARG A 243 7.08 -5.56 17.10
N PRO A 244 6.08 -4.84 16.58
CA PRO A 244 4.68 -5.08 16.94
C PRO A 244 4.29 -6.54 16.72
N ALA A 245 3.54 -7.11 17.67
CA ALA A 245 3.16 -8.51 17.70
C ALA A 245 1.97 -8.83 16.76
N VAL A 246 2.18 -8.73 15.46
CA VAL A 246 1.11 -8.88 14.45
C VAL A 246 0.49 -10.28 14.45
N GLY A 247 1.28 -11.32 14.74
CA GLY A 247 0.75 -12.67 14.90
C GLY A 247 -0.25 -12.78 16.06
N THR A 248 0.05 -12.16 17.21
CA THR A 248 -0.88 -12.06 18.34
C THR A 248 -2.17 -11.32 17.95
N TRP A 249 -2.04 -10.18 17.27
CA TRP A 249 -3.16 -9.39 16.78
C TRP A 249 -4.11 -10.22 15.90
N THR A 250 -3.59 -10.88 14.89
CA THR A 250 -4.41 -11.58 13.88
C THR A 250 -4.94 -12.91 14.37
N ALA A 251 -4.10 -13.72 15.06
CA ALA A 251 -4.42 -15.08 15.42
C ALA A 251 -5.24 -15.20 16.71
N GLU A 252 -5.06 -14.27 17.66
CA GLU A 252 -5.61 -14.37 19.00
C GLU A 252 -6.57 -13.24 19.34
N GLU A 253 -6.15 -12.00 19.17
CA GLU A 253 -6.89 -10.87 19.68
C GLU A 253 -8.12 -10.54 18.84
N ILE A 254 -8.02 -10.57 17.50
CA ILE A 254 -9.16 -10.32 16.61
C ILE A 254 -10.28 -11.35 16.86
N PRO A 255 -10.04 -12.67 16.88
CA PRO A 255 -11.10 -13.64 17.20
C PRO A 255 -11.75 -13.41 18.57
N ARG A 256 -10.95 -13.16 19.62
CA ARG A 256 -11.48 -12.90 20.97
C ARG A 256 -12.31 -11.63 21.04
N MET A 257 -11.86 -10.56 20.40
CA MET A 257 -12.60 -9.31 20.31
C MET A 257 -13.95 -9.50 19.60
N ILE A 258 -13.98 -10.25 18.50
CA ILE A 258 -15.21 -10.52 17.75
C ILE A 258 -16.17 -11.35 18.58
N GLN A 259 -15.72 -12.41 19.24
CA GLN A 259 -16.55 -13.22 20.15
C GLN A 259 -17.11 -12.42 21.33
N ALA A 260 -16.31 -11.52 21.90
CA ALA A 260 -16.75 -10.68 23.01
C ALA A 260 -17.75 -9.57 22.57
N THR A 261 -17.62 -9.08 21.34
CA THR A 261 -18.45 -7.99 20.81
C THR A 261 -19.76 -8.50 20.22
N PHE A 262 -19.73 -9.66 19.54
CA PHE A 262 -20.87 -10.26 18.85
C PHE A 262 -21.21 -11.61 19.50
N PRO A 263 -22.12 -11.62 20.50
CA PRO A 263 -22.31 -12.80 21.38
C PRO A 263 -22.90 -14.01 20.65
N ASN A 264 -23.48 -13.84 19.49
CA ASN A 264 -24.08 -14.90 18.68
C ASN A 264 -23.19 -15.39 17.52
N VAL A 265 -21.90 -15.05 17.50
CA VAL A 265 -20.96 -15.74 16.60
C VAL A 265 -20.61 -17.12 17.14
N THR A 266 -20.38 -18.07 16.23
CA THR A 266 -20.00 -19.43 16.62
C THR A 266 -18.66 -19.47 17.34
N THR A 267 -18.57 -20.31 18.34
CA THR A 267 -17.30 -20.66 19.02
C THR A 267 -16.62 -21.87 18.39
N GLN A 268 -17.34 -22.58 17.48
CA GLN A 268 -16.82 -23.76 16.84
C GLN A 268 -15.88 -23.40 15.68
N ARG A 269 -14.72 -24.00 15.61
CA ARG A 269 -13.72 -23.80 14.55
C ARG A 269 -14.30 -23.93 13.15
N ALA A 270 -15.19 -24.90 12.92
CA ALA A 270 -15.80 -25.14 11.61
C ALA A 270 -16.58 -23.93 11.06
N GLY A 271 -16.99 -22.99 11.92
CA GLY A 271 -17.65 -21.76 11.50
C GLY A 271 -16.72 -20.56 11.33
N TRP A 272 -15.40 -20.75 11.46
CA TRP A 272 -14.40 -19.71 11.24
C TRP A 272 -13.61 -19.97 9.98
N MET A 273 -13.45 -18.94 9.17
CA MET A 273 -12.65 -18.96 7.95
C MET A 273 -11.72 -17.76 7.95
N ILE A 274 -10.49 -17.96 7.47
CA ILE A 274 -9.55 -16.88 7.21
C ILE A 274 -9.16 -16.87 5.74
N MET A 275 -9.14 -15.70 5.12
CA MET A 275 -8.71 -15.50 3.74
C MET A 275 -7.88 -14.22 3.63
N GLY A 276 -7.20 -14.06 2.52
CA GLY A 276 -6.44 -12.83 2.29
C GLY A 276 -6.07 -12.62 0.83
N ILE A 277 -5.59 -11.42 0.54
CA ILE A 277 -5.12 -11.01 -0.79
C ILE A 277 -3.66 -10.59 -0.68
N SER A 278 -2.78 -11.07 -1.58
CA SER A 278 -1.36 -10.69 -1.63
C SER A 278 -0.67 -10.93 -0.28
N ALA A 279 -0.09 -9.91 0.36
CA ALA A 279 0.49 -10.02 1.71
C ALA A 279 -0.51 -10.57 2.73
N GLY A 280 -1.80 -10.21 2.62
CA GLY A 280 -2.85 -10.76 3.47
C GLY A 280 -3.07 -12.26 3.27
N ALA A 281 -2.87 -12.78 2.04
CA ALA A 281 -2.94 -14.22 1.79
C ALA A 281 -1.81 -14.99 2.49
N TYR A 282 -0.61 -14.41 2.48
CA TYR A 282 0.51 -14.94 3.28
C TYR A 282 0.17 -14.94 4.77
N CYS A 283 -0.40 -13.83 5.27
CA CYS A 283 -0.84 -13.72 6.66
C CYS A 283 -1.92 -14.76 7.00
N ALA A 284 -2.90 -14.98 6.14
CA ALA A 284 -3.96 -15.97 6.35
C ALA A 284 -3.39 -17.39 6.44
N ALA A 285 -2.53 -17.77 5.49
CA ALA A 285 -1.87 -19.07 5.48
C ALA A 285 -0.99 -19.27 6.72
N ARG A 286 -0.25 -18.24 7.10
CA ARG A 286 0.62 -18.28 8.29
C ARG A 286 -0.20 -18.40 9.58
N THR A 287 -1.27 -17.62 9.74
CA THR A 287 -2.16 -17.71 10.89
C THR A 287 -2.79 -19.10 11.01
N ALA A 288 -3.29 -19.64 9.90
CA ALA A 288 -3.86 -21.02 9.91
C ALA A 288 -2.82 -22.10 10.25
N TYR A 289 -1.55 -21.88 9.88
CA TYR A 289 -0.46 -22.79 10.24
C TYR A 289 -0.08 -22.68 11.73
N ASP A 290 0.01 -21.46 12.27
CA ASP A 290 0.45 -21.24 13.66
C ASP A 290 -0.61 -21.62 14.70
N VAL A 291 -1.90 -21.55 14.36
CA VAL A 291 -3.03 -21.87 15.25
C VAL A 291 -4.06 -22.79 14.59
N PRO A 292 -3.66 -24.01 14.19
CA PRO A 292 -4.51 -24.91 13.43
C PRO A 292 -5.76 -25.38 14.18
N GLN A 293 -5.81 -25.20 15.48
CA GLN A 293 -6.93 -25.55 16.36
C GLN A 293 -8.00 -24.45 16.47
N ARG A 294 -7.78 -23.31 15.86
CA ARG A 294 -8.70 -22.15 15.90
C ARG A 294 -9.38 -21.86 14.59
#